data_2aebc1ea53706391cf1f2c45b638b884
#
_entry.id   2aebc1ea53706391cf1f2c45b638b884
#
_cell.length_a   1.000
_cell.length_b   1.000
_cell.length_c   1.000
_cell.angle_alpha   90.00
_cell.angle_beta   90.00
_cell.angle_gamma   90.00
#
_symmetry.space_group_name_H-M   'P 1'
#
loop_
_entity.id
_entity.type
_entity.pdbx_description
1 polymer ?
#
loop_
_entity_poly.entity_id
_entity_poly.type
_entity_poly.pdbx_seq_one_letter_code
_entity_poly.pdbx_strand_id
1 'polypeptide(L)'
;MAIKDHKSLQDSRILLVEDDKSIRLTVSETLSSEGFRVSSFKDGLSALDFINNDIKKDVDLIILDLMLPGLNGLELCRKIRNDEDYTPILILSAKDNESDRVLGLEVGADDYLTKPFGLNELI
;
A
#
# COMPACT_ATOMS: atom_id res chain seq x y z
N MET A 1 -8.22 4.86 -7.12
CA MET A 1 -8.45 3.43 -7.32
C MET A 1 -8.86 2.80 -6.02
N ALA A 2 -9.85 2.00 -6.07
CA ALA A 2 -10.17 1.14 -4.94
C ALA A 2 -10.21 -0.29 -5.45
N ILE A 3 -10.22 -1.24 -4.57
CA ILE A 3 -10.33 -2.65 -4.95
C ILE A 3 -11.81 -2.92 -5.21
N LYS A 4 -12.22 -2.88 -6.47
CA LYS A 4 -13.64 -2.95 -6.83
C LYS A 4 -14.10 -4.29 -7.37
N ASP A 5 -13.20 -5.02 -7.99
CA ASP A 5 -13.55 -6.31 -8.59
C ASP A 5 -13.05 -7.43 -7.69
N HIS A 6 -13.82 -7.72 -6.65
CA HIS A 6 -13.45 -8.70 -5.65
C HIS A 6 -13.33 -10.11 -6.22
N LYS A 7 -14.17 -10.43 -7.20
CA LYS A 7 -14.20 -11.79 -7.73
C LYS A 7 -12.92 -12.17 -8.43
N SER A 8 -12.36 -11.23 -9.22
CA SER A 8 -11.11 -11.48 -9.93
C SER A 8 -9.88 -11.31 -9.06
N LEU A 9 -10.02 -10.65 -7.88
CA LEU A 9 -8.92 -10.37 -6.97
C LEU A 9 -8.90 -11.24 -5.72
N GLN A 10 -9.89 -12.11 -5.53
CA GLN A 10 -9.90 -13.04 -4.41
C GLN A 10 -8.62 -13.88 -4.41
N ASP A 11 -8.06 -14.10 -3.22
CA ASP A 11 -6.77 -14.76 -3.01
C ASP A 11 -5.56 -13.95 -3.49
N SER A 12 -5.79 -12.73 -3.96
CA SER A 12 -4.68 -11.83 -4.29
C SER A 12 -3.91 -11.48 -3.03
N ARG A 13 -2.63 -11.26 -3.21
CA ARG A 13 -1.73 -10.94 -2.13
C ARG A 13 -1.51 -9.43 -2.04
N ILE A 14 -1.78 -8.89 -0.87
CA ILE A 14 -1.64 -7.45 -0.61
C ILE A 14 -0.53 -7.23 0.40
N LEU A 15 0.37 -6.31 0.07
CA LEU A 15 1.40 -5.84 0.99
C LEU A 15 0.91 -4.53 1.58
N LEU A 16 0.79 -4.48 2.92
CA LEU A 16 0.33 -3.28 3.63
C LEU A 16 1.48 -2.73 4.47
N VAL A 17 1.79 -1.45 4.28
CA VAL A 17 2.84 -0.76 5.04
C VAL A 17 2.23 0.43 5.77
N GLU A 18 2.07 0.30 7.07
CA GLU A 18 1.38 1.29 7.91
C GLU A 18 1.94 1.24 9.33
N ASP A 19 2.46 2.36 9.84
CA ASP A 19 3.06 2.39 11.16
C ASP A 19 2.04 2.45 12.30
N ASP A 20 0.87 3.02 12.08
CA ASP A 20 -0.19 3.05 13.10
C ASP A 20 -0.78 1.66 13.28
N LYS A 21 -0.59 1.09 14.47
CA LYS A 21 -1.01 -0.27 14.76
C LYS A 21 -2.52 -0.47 14.59
N SER A 22 -3.30 0.50 15.05
CA SER A 22 -4.76 0.43 14.99
C SER A 22 -5.25 0.39 13.54
N ILE A 23 -4.72 1.28 12.71
CA ILE A 23 -5.08 1.34 11.29
C ILE A 23 -4.59 0.08 10.58
N ARG A 24 -3.36 -0.35 10.86
CA ARG A 24 -2.79 -1.55 10.25
C ARG A 24 -3.65 -2.78 10.52
N LEU A 25 -4.06 -2.98 11.78
CA LEU A 25 -4.89 -4.11 12.15
C LEU A 25 -6.27 -4.04 11.50
N THR A 26 -6.91 -2.88 11.55
CA THR A 26 -8.24 -2.69 10.97
C THR A 26 -8.25 -2.96 9.47
N VAL A 27 -7.30 -2.39 8.75
CA VAL A 27 -7.21 -2.60 7.30
C VAL A 27 -6.88 -4.07 6.98
N SER A 28 -5.93 -4.66 7.71
CA SER A 28 -5.58 -6.07 7.50
C SER A 28 -6.76 -7.00 7.71
N GLU A 29 -7.51 -6.80 8.79
CA GLU A 29 -8.66 -7.63 9.11
C GLU A 29 -9.77 -7.48 8.07
N THR A 30 -10.02 -6.25 7.65
CA THR A 30 -11.05 -5.98 6.65
C THR A 30 -10.71 -6.65 5.32
N LEU A 31 -9.49 -6.49 4.86
CA LEU A 31 -9.05 -7.10 3.60
C LEU A 31 -9.05 -8.63 3.70
N SER A 32 -8.58 -9.16 4.83
CA SER A 32 -8.58 -10.62 5.03
C SER A 32 -9.98 -11.19 5.01
N SER A 33 -10.95 -10.47 5.58
CA SER A 33 -12.35 -10.93 5.57
C SER A 33 -12.96 -10.93 4.17
N GLU A 34 -12.40 -10.16 3.26
CA GLU A 34 -12.83 -10.13 1.86
C GLU A 34 -12.12 -11.17 1.00
N GLY A 35 -11.25 -11.98 1.59
CA GLY A 35 -10.58 -13.07 0.89
C GLY A 35 -9.16 -12.77 0.43
N PHE A 36 -8.63 -11.59 0.73
CA PHE A 36 -7.27 -11.24 0.35
C PHE A 36 -6.26 -11.80 1.35
N ARG A 37 -5.07 -12.13 0.87
CA ARG A 37 -3.95 -12.52 1.72
C ARG A 37 -3.10 -11.30 1.99
N VAL A 38 -2.99 -10.89 3.25
CA VAL A 38 -2.32 -9.64 3.63
C VAL A 38 -1.03 -9.92 4.38
N SER A 39 0.06 -9.32 3.90
CA SER A 39 1.33 -9.26 4.63
C SER A 39 1.50 -7.81 5.06
N SER A 40 1.65 -7.55 6.36
CA SER A 40 1.70 -6.19 6.87
C SER A 40 3.02 -5.88 7.56
N PHE A 41 3.47 -4.64 7.41
CA PHE A 41 4.72 -4.15 7.98
C PHE A 41 4.49 -2.76 8.57
N LYS A 42 5.26 -2.44 9.60
CA LYS A 42 5.13 -1.16 10.31
C LYS A 42 6.08 -0.08 9.79
N ASP A 43 7.03 -0.43 8.95
CA ASP A 43 8.02 0.53 8.43
C ASP A 43 8.43 0.17 7.00
N GLY A 44 9.02 1.17 6.32
CA GLY A 44 9.40 1.01 4.93
C GLY A 44 10.58 0.09 4.70
N LEU A 45 11.54 0.06 5.62
CA LEU A 45 12.72 -0.81 5.47
C LEU A 45 12.35 -2.28 5.54
N SER A 46 11.49 -2.65 6.49
CA SER A 46 11.02 -4.03 6.62
C SER A 46 10.24 -4.46 5.39
N ALA A 47 9.40 -3.55 4.87
CA ALA A 47 8.63 -3.83 3.67
C ALA A 47 9.54 -4.00 2.45
N LEU A 48 10.53 -3.13 2.30
CA LEU A 48 11.48 -3.20 1.19
C LEU A 48 12.28 -4.51 1.24
N ASP A 49 12.71 -4.90 2.42
CA ASP A 49 13.43 -6.16 2.62
C ASP A 49 12.55 -7.35 2.19
N PHE A 50 11.28 -7.34 2.57
CA PHE A 50 10.33 -8.37 2.14
C PHE A 50 10.21 -8.40 0.62
N ILE A 51 10.04 -7.24 -0.01
CA ILE A 51 9.90 -7.14 -1.47
C ILE A 51 11.16 -7.69 -2.18
N ASN A 52 12.33 -7.30 -1.70
CA ASN A 52 13.58 -7.71 -2.31
C ASN A 52 13.85 -9.22 -2.18
N ASN A 53 13.29 -9.84 -1.16
CA ASN A 53 13.46 -11.28 -0.92
C ASN A 53 12.28 -12.11 -1.40
N ASP A 54 11.29 -11.49 -2.04
CA ASP A 54 10.12 -12.19 -2.56
C ASP A 54 10.45 -12.81 -3.92
N ILE A 55 10.93 -14.04 -3.89
CA ILE A 55 11.35 -14.74 -5.10
C ILE A 55 10.19 -14.95 -6.07
N LYS A 56 9.00 -15.18 -5.54
CA LYS A 56 7.82 -15.46 -6.37
C LYS A 56 7.25 -14.22 -7.04
N LYS A 57 7.53 -13.03 -6.51
CA LYS A 57 7.00 -11.77 -7.04
C LYS A 57 5.48 -11.79 -7.17
N ASP A 58 4.79 -12.35 -6.18
CA ASP A 58 3.35 -12.58 -6.25
C ASP A 58 2.51 -11.55 -5.47
N VAL A 59 3.08 -10.41 -5.13
CA VAL A 59 2.31 -9.30 -4.56
C VAL A 59 1.52 -8.63 -5.67
N ASP A 60 0.22 -8.54 -5.48
CA ASP A 60 -0.70 -8.01 -6.49
C ASP A 60 -1.04 -6.53 -6.26
N LEU A 61 -0.91 -6.05 -5.04
CA LEU A 61 -1.19 -4.66 -4.69
C LEU A 61 -0.36 -4.28 -3.47
N ILE A 62 0.20 -3.08 -3.51
CA ILE A 62 0.90 -2.48 -2.38
C ILE A 62 0.08 -1.31 -1.87
N ILE A 63 -0.25 -1.33 -0.57
CA ILE A 63 -0.91 -0.21 0.11
C ILE A 63 0.09 0.34 1.11
N LEU A 64 0.43 1.61 1.01
CA LEU A 64 1.43 2.19 1.90
C LEU A 64 1.04 3.58 2.38
N ASP A 65 1.47 3.90 3.59
CA ASP A 65 1.33 5.23 4.16
C ASP A 65 2.49 6.10 3.69
N LEU A 66 2.19 7.37 3.43
CA LEU A 66 3.19 8.35 3.06
C LEU A 66 4.12 8.66 4.23
N MET A 67 3.59 8.71 5.44
CA MET A 67 4.29 9.12 6.66
C MET A 67 4.82 7.92 7.43
N LEU A 68 5.81 7.23 6.88
CA LEU A 68 6.42 6.09 7.55
C LEU A 68 7.70 6.51 8.27
N PRO A 69 8.02 5.90 9.43
CA PRO A 69 9.29 6.16 10.09
C PRO A 69 10.46 5.61 9.27
N GLY A 70 11.61 6.27 9.37
CA GLY A 70 12.79 5.87 8.60
C GLY A 70 12.60 6.11 7.12
N LEU A 71 12.53 5.07 6.33
CA LEU A 71 12.27 5.18 4.88
C LEU A 71 10.80 5.53 4.66
N ASN A 72 10.52 6.76 4.22
CA ASN A 72 9.15 7.22 4.05
C ASN A 72 8.48 6.61 2.81
N GLY A 73 7.15 6.79 2.73
CA GLY A 73 6.36 6.16 1.68
C GLY A 73 6.73 6.60 0.27
N LEU A 74 7.09 7.86 0.07
CA LEU A 74 7.51 8.34 -1.25
C LEU A 74 8.81 7.69 -1.69
N GLU A 75 9.76 7.59 -0.77
CA GLU A 75 11.04 6.93 -1.05
C GLU A 75 10.86 5.45 -1.34
N LEU A 76 9.99 4.80 -0.58
CA LEU A 76 9.68 3.39 -0.80
C LEU A 76 9.08 3.17 -2.19
N CYS A 77 8.11 4.01 -2.56
CA CYS A 77 7.49 3.95 -3.88
C CYS A 77 8.53 4.14 -4.99
N ARG A 78 9.41 5.12 -4.83
CA ARG A 78 10.47 5.40 -5.81
C ARG A 78 11.42 4.22 -5.96
N LYS A 79 11.81 3.59 -4.85
CA LYS A 79 12.69 2.42 -4.88
C LYS A 79 12.04 1.23 -5.56
N ILE A 80 10.76 1.00 -5.31
CA ILE A 80 10.01 -0.07 -5.97
C ILE A 80 10.01 0.15 -7.48
N ARG A 81 9.72 1.38 -7.93
CA ARG A 81 9.67 1.71 -9.36
C ARG A 81 11.05 1.65 -10.01
N ASN A 82 12.10 2.03 -9.29
CA ASN A 82 13.47 1.98 -9.83
C ASN A 82 13.92 0.53 -10.10
N ASP A 83 13.37 -0.43 -9.38
CA ASP A 83 13.67 -1.85 -9.61
C ASP A 83 12.78 -2.45 -10.69
N GLU A 84 12.10 -1.61 -11.46
CA GLU A 84 11.21 -2.02 -12.55
C GLU A 84 10.06 -2.90 -12.07
N ASP A 85 9.65 -2.71 -10.83
CA ASP A 85 8.50 -3.38 -10.25
C ASP A 85 7.27 -2.50 -10.47
N TYR A 86 6.33 -2.96 -11.30
CA TYR A 86 5.14 -2.20 -11.68
C TYR A 86 3.89 -2.65 -10.94
N THR A 87 4.05 -3.32 -9.82
CA THR A 87 2.93 -3.68 -8.95
C THR A 87 2.13 -2.42 -8.59
N PRO A 88 0.80 -2.44 -8.72
CA PRO A 88 -0.02 -1.28 -8.35
C PRO A 88 0.23 -0.83 -6.92
N ILE A 89 0.31 0.48 -6.72
CA ILE A 89 0.56 1.09 -5.41
C ILE A 89 -0.57 2.07 -5.10
N LEU A 90 -1.20 1.89 -3.95
CA LEU A 90 -2.19 2.80 -3.39
C LEU A 90 -1.58 3.46 -2.15
N ILE A 91 -1.52 4.78 -2.13
CA ILE A 91 -1.05 5.53 -0.98
C ILE A 91 -2.23 5.90 -0.09
N LEU A 92 -2.11 5.61 1.22
CA LEU A 92 -3.06 6.05 2.25
C LEU A 92 -2.33 7.06 3.11
N SER A 93 -2.89 8.27 3.29
CA SER A 93 -2.21 9.27 4.10
C SER A 93 -3.17 10.27 4.72
N ALA A 94 -2.78 10.83 5.87
CA ALA A 94 -3.48 11.96 6.48
C ALA A 94 -3.23 13.26 5.73
N LYS A 95 -2.23 13.31 4.85
CA LYS A 95 -1.92 14.48 4.05
C LYS A 95 -2.87 14.57 2.87
N ASP A 96 -3.70 15.60 2.84
CA ASP A 96 -4.73 15.76 1.82
C ASP A 96 -4.50 16.95 0.90
N ASN A 97 -3.38 17.65 1.02
CA ASN A 97 -3.12 18.75 0.10
C ASN A 97 -2.76 18.23 -1.28
N GLU A 98 -3.11 19.04 -2.27
CA GLU A 98 -2.96 18.66 -3.66
C GLU A 98 -1.48 18.40 -4.04
N SER A 99 -0.57 19.17 -3.45
CA SER A 99 0.87 19.00 -3.75
C SER A 99 1.39 17.63 -3.35
N ASP A 100 1.01 17.15 -2.16
CA ASP A 100 1.45 15.83 -1.70
C ASP A 100 0.81 14.71 -2.53
N ARG A 101 -0.44 14.90 -2.94
CA ARG A 101 -1.14 13.94 -3.78
C ARG A 101 -0.50 13.84 -5.16
N VAL A 102 -0.20 14.99 -5.77
CA VAL A 102 0.47 15.04 -7.08
C VAL A 102 1.84 14.40 -7.00
N LEU A 103 2.61 14.73 -5.96
CA LEU A 103 3.93 14.15 -5.78
C LEU A 103 3.89 12.63 -5.62
N GLY A 104 2.93 12.12 -4.86
CA GLY A 104 2.74 10.68 -4.71
C GLY A 104 2.50 9.98 -6.05
N LEU A 105 1.65 10.56 -6.87
CA LEU A 105 1.34 10.00 -8.19
C LEU A 105 2.54 10.13 -9.15
N GLU A 106 3.28 11.23 -9.06
CA GLU A 106 4.46 11.44 -9.90
C GLU A 106 5.60 10.46 -9.61
N VAL A 107 5.78 10.02 -8.37
CA VAL A 107 6.81 9.05 -8.05
C VAL A 107 6.38 7.61 -8.39
N GLY A 108 5.18 7.43 -8.91
CA GLY A 108 4.76 6.17 -9.48
C GLY A 108 3.62 5.44 -8.80
N ALA A 109 2.96 6.07 -7.80
CA ALA A 109 1.75 5.49 -7.22
C ALA A 109 0.61 5.55 -8.22
N ASP A 110 -0.28 4.57 -8.15
CA ASP A 110 -1.43 4.49 -9.06
C ASP A 110 -2.64 5.23 -8.52
N ASP A 111 -2.73 5.40 -7.20
CA ASP A 111 -3.85 6.11 -6.59
C ASP A 111 -3.47 6.60 -5.19
N TYR A 112 -4.33 7.43 -4.61
CA TYR A 112 -4.10 8.10 -3.35
C TYR A 112 -5.42 8.26 -2.61
N LEU A 113 -5.49 7.76 -1.36
CA LEU A 113 -6.65 7.95 -0.49
C LEU A 113 -6.25 8.73 0.75
N THR A 114 -7.03 9.75 1.09
CA THR A 114 -6.78 10.58 2.27
C THR A 114 -7.45 9.98 3.50
N LYS A 115 -6.73 9.92 4.62
CA LYS A 115 -7.30 9.54 5.91
C LYS A 115 -8.06 10.72 6.52
N PRO A 116 -9.16 10.53 7.24
CA PRO A 116 -9.85 9.25 7.40
C PRO A 116 -10.58 8.84 6.13
N PHE A 117 -10.61 7.57 5.84
CA PHE A 117 -11.32 7.04 4.68
C PHE A 117 -12.33 5.99 5.12
N GLY A 118 -13.40 5.84 4.34
CA GLY A 118 -14.33 4.76 4.57
C GLY A 118 -13.77 3.46 4.02
N LEU A 119 -14.02 2.35 4.70
CA LEU A 119 -13.55 1.06 4.22
C LEU A 119 -14.15 0.71 2.86
N ASN A 120 -15.34 1.25 2.57
CA ASN A 120 -15.99 1.09 1.28
C ASN A 120 -15.19 1.72 0.14
N GLU A 121 -14.42 2.76 0.43
CA GLU A 121 -13.57 3.40 -0.58
C GLU A 121 -12.37 2.53 -0.93
N LEU A 122 -11.90 1.76 0.05
CA LEU A 122 -10.76 0.87 -0.12
C LEU A 122 -11.15 -0.38 -0.92
N ILE A 123 -12.32 -0.91 -0.66
CA ILE A 123 -12.78 -2.18 -1.23
C ILE A 123 -13.66 -2.00 -2.49
#